data_9041ef08b8eb64cf43c5f2f1cbd8071f
#
_entry.id   9041ef08b8eb64cf43c5f2f1cbd8071f
#
_cell.length_a   1.000
_cell.length_b   1.000
_cell.length_c   1.000
_cell.angle_alpha   90.00
_cell.angle_beta   90.00
_cell.angle_gamma   90.00
#
_symmetry.space_group_name_H-M   'P 1'
#
loop_
_entity.id
_entity.type
_entity.pdbx_description
1 polymer ?
#
loop_
_entity_poly.entity_id
_entity_poly.type
_entity_poly.pdbx_seq_one_letter_code
_entity_poly.pdbx_strand_id
1 'polypeptide(L)'
;MRVAVIGVGHFGRLHAEKYAAMDGVELVAVVDRDTERGLEVAARHGCEALTDFNKLAGRVDAASLTVPTSLHYEFGQAVLEMGINLLVEKPITESVDTANALIATAKAQDLTMQVGHLERFSPAYFALAEQVSKPLFIEANRIAPFQPRAKDVNVVLD
;
A
#
# COMPACT_ATOMS: atom_id res chain seq x y z
N MET A 1 4.48 4.02 -16.98
CA MET A 1 4.17 4.64 -15.66
C MET A 1 5.34 4.37 -14.73
N ARG A 2 5.90 5.43 -14.12
CA ARG A 2 7.03 5.33 -13.19
C ARG A 2 6.50 5.16 -11.78
N VAL A 3 6.97 4.14 -11.06
CA VAL A 3 6.45 3.83 -9.71
C VAL A 3 7.57 3.64 -8.69
N ALA A 4 7.22 3.82 -7.42
CA ALA A 4 8.08 3.47 -6.29
C ALA A 4 7.32 2.66 -5.24
N VAL A 5 8.06 1.98 -4.37
CA VAL A 5 7.52 1.29 -3.19
C VAL A 5 8.17 1.86 -1.94
N ILE A 6 7.36 2.34 -1.00
CA ILE A 6 7.78 2.92 0.28
C ILE A 6 7.52 1.90 1.39
N GLY A 7 8.60 1.40 2.00
CA GLY A 7 8.59 0.30 2.94
C GLY A 7 8.69 -1.06 2.23
N VAL A 8 9.87 -1.69 2.16
CA VAL A 8 10.05 -2.99 1.51
C VAL A 8 10.18 -4.13 2.52
N GLY A 9 9.31 -4.12 3.51
CA GLY A 9 9.06 -5.24 4.40
C GLY A 9 8.36 -6.40 3.67
N HIS A 10 7.55 -7.17 4.39
CA HIS A 10 6.88 -8.36 3.84
C HIS A 10 6.02 -8.05 2.60
N PHE A 11 5.08 -7.09 2.71
CA PHE A 11 4.21 -6.73 1.58
C PHE A 11 4.92 -5.90 0.52
N GLY A 12 5.79 -4.96 0.92
CA GLY A 12 6.47 -4.11 -0.06
C GLY A 12 7.38 -4.88 -1.02
N ARG A 13 8.01 -5.97 -0.60
CA ARG A 13 8.74 -6.87 -1.51
C ARG A 13 7.83 -7.45 -2.59
N LEU A 14 6.60 -7.83 -2.24
CA LEU A 14 5.63 -8.35 -3.20
C LEU A 14 5.16 -7.26 -4.17
N HIS A 15 4.93 -6.03 -3.69
CA HIS A 15 4.62 -4.90 -4.56
C HIS A 15 5.76 -4.61 -5.54
N ALA A 16 7.01 -4.56 -5.06
CA ALA A 16 8.18 -4.36 -5.91
C ALA A 16 8.31 -5.45 -6.99
N GLU A 17 8.12 -6.72 -6.61
CA GLU A 17 8.13 -7.85 -7.54
C GLU A 17 7.06 -7.71 -8.64
N LYS A 18 5.83 -7.33 -8.25
CA LYS A 18 4.73 -7.17 -9.21
C LYS A 18 4.98 -6.01 -10.16
N TYR A 19 5.42 -4.85 -9.65
CA TYR A 19 5.72 -3.70 -10.51
C TYR A 19 6.89 -3.98 -11.47
N ALA A 20 7.93 -4.66 -11.01
CA ALA A 20 9.06 -5.04 -11.87
C ALA A 20 8.68 -6.00 -13.00
N ALA A 21 7.60 -6.78 -12.81
CA ALA A 21 7.11 -7.75 -13.79
C ALA A 21 5.95 -7.22 -14.66
N MET A 22 5.47 -6.00 -14.42
CA MET A 22 4.28 -5.46 -15.06
C MET A 22 4.63 -4.66 -16.32
N ASP A 23 4.05 -5.04 -17.47
CA ASP A 23 4.24 -4.33 -18.73
C ASP A 23 3.80 -2.87 -18.65
N GLY A 24 4.64 -1.95 -19.15
CA GLY A 24 4.36 -0.51 -19.16
C GLY A 24 4.57 0.18 -17.80
N VAL A 25 5.09 -0.54 -16.80
CA VAL A 25 5.47 0.00 -15.49
C VAL A 25 6.98 -0.06 -15.32
N GLU A 26 7.57 1.01 -14.82
CA GLU A 26 8.97 1.12 -14.44
C GLU A 26 9.06 1.28 -12.93
N LEU A 27 9.62 0.30 -12.23
CA LEU A 27 9.96 0.42 -10.82
C LEU A 27 11.25 1.25 -10.70
N VAL A 28 11.08 2.56 -10.42
CA VAL A 28 12.19 3.51 -10.36
C VAL A 28 13.00 3.34 -9.08
N ALA A 29 12.32 3.20 -7.94
CA ALA A 29 12.98 3.12 -6.65
C ALA A 29 12.17 2.32 -5.62
N VAL A 30 12.90 1.79 -4.65
CA VAL A 30 12.35 1.32 -3.38
C VAL A 30 12.91 2.16 -2.25
N VAL A 31 12.07 2.44 -1.25
CA VAL A 31 12.45 3.27 -0.09
C VAL A 31 12.29 2.45 1.17
N ASP A 32 13.33 2.34 1.97
CA ASP A 32 13.26 1.72 3.30
C ASP A 32 14.27 2.37 4.26
N ARG A 33 13.89 2.54 5.53
CA ARG A 33 14.80 3.01 6.58
C ARG A 33 15.94 2.03 6.85
N ASP A 34 15.69 0.75 6.61
CA ASP A 34 16.68 -0.32 6.66
C ASP A 34 17.42 -0.37 5.32
N THR A 35 18.61 0.19 5.31
CA THR A 35 19.44 0.33 4.10
C THR A 35 19.77 -1.02 3.47
N GLU A 36 20.09 -2.04 4.27
CA GLU A 36 20.46 -3.36 3.76
C GLU A 36 19.27 -4.01 3.04
N ARG A 37 18.08 -3.95 3.65
CA ARG A 37 16.85 -4.45 3.05
C ARG A 37 16.48 -3.70 1.78
N GLY A 38 16.62 -2.37 1.77
CA GLY A 38 16.39 -1.54 0.59
C GLY A 38 17.32 -1.94 -0.56
N LEU A 39 18.62 -2.09 -0.29
CA LEU A 39 19.62 -2.49 -1.27
C LEU A 39 19.38 -3.91 -1.82
N GLU A 40 19.01 -4.87 -0.96
CA GLU A 40 18.67 -6.24 -1.39
C GLU A 40 17.53 -6.24 -2.41
N VAL A 41 16.44 -5.52 -2.11
CA VAL A 41 15.26 -5.47 -2.99
C VAL A 41 15.56 -4.71 -4.27
N ALA A 42 16.27 -3.59 -4.18
CA ALA A 42 16.67 -2.80 -5.33
C ALA A 42 17.55 -3.58 -6.31
N ALA A 43 18.55 -4.30 -5.79
CA ALA A 43 19.44 -5.13 -6.61
C ALA A 43 18.69 -6.27 -7.32
N ARG A 44 17.69 -6.86 -6.66
CA ARG A 44 16.86 -7.93 -7.24
C ARG A 44 16.04 -7.48 -8.42
N HIS A 45 15.57 -6.23 -8.42
CA HIS A 45 14.65 -5.70 -9.43
C HIS A 45 15.27 -4.64 -10.34
N GLY A 46 16.55 -4.31 -10.16
CA GLY A 46 17.28 -3.35 -11.01
C GLY A 46 16.80 -1.90 -10.83
N CYS A 47 16.37 -1.51 -9.63
CA CYS A 47 15.92 -0.16 -9.31
C CYS A 47 16.82 0.52 -8.28
N GLU A 48 16.55 1.77 -7.94
CA GLU A 48 17.31 2.52 -6.94
C GLU A 48 16.85 2.20 -5.51
N ALA A 49 17.78 2.13 -4.55
CA ALA A 49 17.47 2.06 -3.12
C ALA A 49 17.60 3.45 -2.49
N LEU A 50 16.55 3.91 -1.83
CA LEU A 50 16.50 5.18 -1.12
C LEU A 50 16.15 4.95 0.36
N THR A 51 16.63 5.86 1.22
CA THR A 51 16.25 5.89 2.65
C THR A 51 15.30 7.04 2.98
N ASP A 52 15.10 7.95 2.03
CA ASP A 52 14.25 9.14 2.16
C ASP A 52 13.27 9.21 0.98
N PHE A 53 11.97 9.08 1.27
CA PHE A 53 10.93 9.11 0.25
C PHE A 53 10.72 10.50 -0.38
N ASN A 54 11.18 11.59 0.25
CA ASN A 54 11.10 12.92 -0.34
C ASN A 54 11.90 13.02 -1.67
N LYS A 55 12.89 12.15 -1.85
CA LYS A 55 13.64 12.03 -3.11
C LYS A 55 12.84 11.49 -4.29
N LEU A 56 11.58 11.10 -4.08
CA LEU A 56 10.67 10.64 -5.14
C LEU A 56 9.99 11.81 -5.88
N ALA A 57 9.99 13.02 -5.32
CA ALA A 57 9.33 14.18 -5.90
C ALA A 57 9.76 14.44 -7.35
N GLY A 58 8.81 14.50 -8.28
CA GLY A 58 9.03 14.71 -9.72
C GLY A 58 9.64 13.51 -10.47
N ARG A 59 9.94 12.41 -9.79
CA ARG A 59 10.61 11.23 -10.39
C ARG A 59 9.64 10.09 -10.69
N VAL A 60 8.54 10.00 -9.96
CA VAL A 60 7.56 8.91 -10.09
C VAL A 60 6.15 9.46 -10.26
N ASP A 61 5.30 8.68 -10.90
CA ASP A 61 3.91 9.03 -11.17
C ASP A 61 2.98 8.47 -10.09
N ALA A 62 3.38 7.36 -9.44
CA ALA A 62 2.65 6.72 -8.36
C ALA A 62 3.60 6.03 -7.36
N ALA A 63 3.12 5.83 -6.14
CA ALA A 63 3.83 5.08 -5.11
C ALA A 63 2.91 4.11 -4.37
N SER A 64 3.45 2.94 -3.99
CA SER A 64 2.83 2.07 -2.99
C SER A 64 3.41 2.35 -1.61
N LEU A 65 2.52 2.54 -0.64
CA LEU A 65 2.87 2.76 0.76
C LEU A 65 2.56 1.49 1.55
N THR A 66 3.61 0.81 1.99
CA THR A 66 3.58 -0.50 2.64
C THR A 66 4.38 -0.52 3.96
N VAL A 67 4.46 0.64 4.61
CA VAL A 67 5.02 0.86 5.94
C VAL A 67 4.05 0.40 7.03
N PRO A 68 4.42 0.38 8.33
CA PRO A 68 3.45 0.17 9.42
C PRO A 68 2.29 1.16 9.38
N THR A 69 1.11 0.73 9.80
CA THR A 69 -0.14 1.52 9.73
C THR A 69 -0.04 2.87 10.42
N SER A 70 0.67 2.92 11.54
CA SER A 70 0.92 4.17 12.29
C SER A 70 1.61 5.27 11.48
N LEU A 71 2.27 4.91 10.37
CA LEU A 71 2.94 5.86 9.45
C LEU A 71 2.12 6.16 8.19
N HIS A 72 0.99 5.47 7.96
CA HIS A 72 0.21 5.61 6.73
C HIS A 72 -0.28 7.04 6.52
N TYR A 73 -0.78 7.70 7.58
CA TYR A 73 -1.28 9.07 7.46
C TYR A 73 -0.16 10.06 7.12
N GLU A 74 0.91 10.08 7.92
CA GLU A 74 2.01 11.02 7.74
C GLU A 74 2.67 10.89 6.35
N PHE A 75 3.03 9.66 5.98
CA PHE A 75 3.72 9.40 4.73
C PHE A 75 2.79 9.53 3.53
N GLY A 76 1.54 9.06 3.65
CA GLY A 76 0.53 9.20 2.61
C GLY A 76 0.21 10.65 2.30
N GLN A 77 0.08 11.49 3.33
CA GLN A 77 -0.13 12.93 3.19
C GLN A 77 1.02 13.58 2.41
N ALA A 78 2.26 13.32 2.82
CA ALA A 78 3.44 13.86 2.17
C ALA A 78 3.60 13.38 0.71
N VAL A 79 3.30 12.11 0.42
CA VAL A 79 3.32 11.56 -0.95
C VAL A 79 2.29 12.26 -1.84
N LEU A 80 1.06 12.44 -1.35
CA LEU A 80 0.02 13.16 -2.09
C LEU A 80 0.40 14.63 -2.30
N GLU A 81 0.97 15.30 -1.30
CA GLU A 81 1.44 16.69 -1.42
C GLU A 81 2.57 16.89 -2.44
N MET A 82 3.35 15.84 -2.72
CA MET A 82 4.32 15.82 -3.82
C MET A 82 3.70 15.62 -5.21
N GLY A 83 2.37 15.49 -5.31
CA GLY A 83 1.67 15.24 -6.58
C GLY A 83 1.80 13.79 -7.08
N ILE A 84 2.02 12.83 -6.19
CA ILE A 84 2.21 11.42 -6.52
C ILE A 84 0.94 10.63 -6.19
N ASN A 85 0.41 9.86 -7.16
CA ASN A 85 -0.71 8.95 -6.93
C ASN A 85 -0.36 7.89 -5.89
N LEU A 86 -1.31 7.48 -5.06
CA LEU A 86 -1.03 6.65 -3.88
C LEU A 86 -1.84 5.34 -3.87
N LEU A 87 -1.15 4.22 -3.76
CA LEU A 87 -1.71 2.96 -3.27
C LEU A 87 -1.24 2.75 -1.83
N VAL A 88 -2.14 2.85 -0.86
CA VAL A 88 -1.82 2.58 0.55
C VAL A 88 -2.32 1.19 0.96
N GLU A 89 -1.51 0.43 1.70
CA GLU A 89 -1.93 -0.85 2.26
C GLU A 89 -3.04 -0.68 3.32
N LYS A 90 -3.78 -1.76 3.52
CA LYS A 90 -4.80 -1.82 4.58
C LYS A 90 -4.16 -1.95 5.97
N PRO A 91 -4.82 -1.39 7.01
CA PRO A 91 -5.91 -0.43 6.94
C PRO A 91 -5.42 0.92 6.40
N ILE A 92 -6.32 1.70 5.81
CA ILE A 92 -5.94 3.01 5.22
C ILE A 92 -5.16 3.90 6.21
N THR A 93 -5.66 4.02 7.44
CA THR A 93 -5.02 4.71 8.58
C THR A 93 -5.56 4.13 9.89
N GLU A 94 -5.10 4.63 11.04
CA GLU A 94 -5.55 4.21 12.36
C GLU A 94 -6.92 4.79 12.77
N SER A 95 -7.42 5.85 12.07
CA SER A 95 -8.68 6.50 12.40
C SER A 95 -9.43 6.98 11.15
N VAL A 96 -10.75 7.13 11.30
CA VAL A 96 -11.62 7.67 10.24
C VAL A 96 -11.24 9.11 9.91
N ASP A 97 -10.86 9.91 10.89
CA ASP A 97 -10.49 11.32 10.68
C ASP A 97 -9.24 11.46 9.80
N THR A 98 -8.20 10.69 10.10
CA THR A 98 -6.96 10.68 9.29
C THR A 98 -7.20 10.07 7.91
N ALA A 99 -8.08 9.06 7.79
CA ALA A 99 -8.48 8.52 6.49
C ALA A 99 -9.19 9.59 5.63
N ASN A 100 -10.15 10.31 6.21
CA ASN A 100 -10.85 11.40 5.53
C ASN A 100 -9.91 12.54 5.12
N ALA A 101 -8.92 12.86 5.92
CA ALA A 101 -7.90 13.86 5.59
C ALA A 101 -7.09 13.44 4.35
N LEU A 102 -6.61 12.19 4.27
CA LEU A 102 -5.93 11.68 3.07
C LEU A 102 -6.82 11.74 1.83
N ILE A 103 -8.07 11.31 1.94
CA ILE A 103 -9.04 11.36 0.84
C ILE A 103 -9.26 12.80 0.37
N ALA A 104 -9.36 13.75 1.30
CA ALA A 104 -9.55 15.17 0.98
C ALA A 104 -8.32 15.73 0.23
N THR A 105 -7.11 15.40 0.66
CA THR A 105 -5.87 15.82 -0.01
C THR A 105 -5.77 15.25 -1.43
N ALA A 106 -6.04 13.94 -1.60
CA ALA A 106 -6.03 13.32 -2.92
C ALA A 106 -7.02 14.00 -3.88
N LYS A 107 -8.25 14.27 -3.41
CA LYS A 107 -9.27 14.97 -4.19
C LYS A 107 -8.87 16.42 -4.53
N ALA A 108 -8.31 17.15 -3.58
CA ALA A 108 -7.92 18.55 -3.79
C ALA A 108 -6.79 18.69 -4.83
N GLN A 109 -5.97 17.66 -4.97
CA GLN A 109 -4.85 17.61 -5.92
C GLN A 109 -5.17 16.85 -7.23
N ASP A 110 -6.41 16.40 -7.40
CA ASP A 110 -6.83 15.57 -8.55
C ASP A 110 -5.97 14.30 -8.72
N LEU A 111 -5.61 13.67 -7.59
CA LEU A 111 -4.80 12.46 -7.56
C LEU A 111 -5.65 11.22 -7.32
N THR A 112 -5.24 10.12 -7.92
CA THR A 112 -5.80 8.80 -7.63
C THR A 112 -5.23 8.27 -6.33
N MET A 113 -6.11 7.90 -5.39
CA MET A 113 -5.76 7.16 -4.18
C MET A 113 -6.55 5.87 -4.09
N GLN A 114 -5.88 4.77 -3.80
CA GLN A 114 -6.49 3.46 -3.63
C GLN A 114 -5.98 2.78 -2.36
N VAL A 115 -6.85 1.98 -1.73
CA VAL A 115 -6.49 1.15 -0.58
C VAL A 115 -6.31 -0.31 -1.02
N GLY A 116 -5.31 -0.98 -0.48
CA GLY A 116 -4.92 -2.36 -0.81
C GLY A 116 -5.89 -3.43 -0.29
N HIS A 117 -7.17 -3.32 -0.63
CA HIS A 117 -8.19 -4.32 -0.30
C HIS A 117 -8.13 -5.51 -1.27
N LEU A 118 -7.05 -6.31 -1.20
CA LEU A 118 -6.75 -7.38 -2.15
C LEU A 118 -7.85 -8.46 -2.22
N GLU A 119 -8.51 -8.75 -1.12
CA GLU A 119 -9.58 -9.76 -1.07
C GLU A 119 -10.78 -9.43 -1.98
N ARG A 120 -10.97 -8.15 -2.33
CA ARG A 120 -11.99 -7.74 -3.31
C ARG A 120 -11.76 -8.30 -4.71
N PHE A 121 -10.55 -8.76 -4.99
CA PHE A 121 -10.14 -9.34 -6.28
C PHE A 121 -9.95 -10.86 -6.20
N SER A 122 -10.29 -11.48 -5.06
CA SER A 122 -10.16 -12.93 -4.92
C SER A 122 -11.28 -13.66 -5.69
N PRO A 123 -11.00 -14.81 -6.34
CA PRO A 123 -12.02 -15.63 -6.98
C PRO A 123 -13.14 -16.07 -6.02
N ALA A 124 -12.81 -16.31 -4.76
CA ALA A 124 -13.78 -16.65 -3.73
C ALA A 124 -14.77 -15.50 -3.47
N TYR A 125 -14.29 -14.27 -3.45
CA TYR A 125 -15.15 -13.09 -3.30
C TYR A 125 -16.12 -12.95 -4.48
N PHE A 126 -15.64 -13.11 -5.71
CA PHE A 126 -16.50 -13.03 -6.90
C PHE A 126 -17.58 -14.13 -6.90
N ALA A 127 -17.20 -15.39 -6.62
CA ALA A 127 -18.14 -16.50 -6.54
C ALA A 127 -19.21 -16.26 -5.45
N LEU A 128 -18.85 -15.70 -4.30
CA LEU A 128 -19.78 -15.36 -3.23
C LEU A 128 -20.70 -14.18 -3.64
N ALA A 129 -20.15 -13.14 -4.24
CA ALA A 129 -20.91 -11.95 -4.62
C ALA A 129 -22.01 -12.23 -5.65
N GLU A 130 -21.82 -13.21 -6.53
CA GLU A 130 -22.83 -13.66 -7.50
C GLU A 130 -24.03 -14.35 -6.81
N GLN A 131 -23.83 -14.99 -5.66
CA GLN A 131 -24.85 -15.77 -4.96
C GLN A 131 -25.57 -14.99 -3.86
N VAL A 132 -24.96 -13.92 -3.34
CA VAL A 132 -25.46 -13.18 -2.18
C VAL A 132 -25.87 -11.76 -2.57
N SER A 133 -27.17 -11.51 -2.74
CA SER A 133 -27.67 -10.20 -3.16
C SER A 133 -28.14 -9.31 -1.99
N LYS A 134 -28.75 -9.89 -0.96
CA LYS A 134 -29.28 -9.16 0.22
C LYS A 134 -29.14 -10.00 1.49
N PRO A 135 -27.94 -10.11 2.08
CA PRO A 135 -27.75 -10.88 3.29
C PRO A 135 -28.48 -10.22 4.45
N LEU A 136 -29.27 -11.00 5.19
CA LEU A 136 -29.91 -10.59 6.44
C LEU A 136 -29.03 -10.86 7.66
N PHE A 137 -28.16 -11.83 7.55
CA PHE A 137 -27.21 -12.24 8.58
C PHE A 137 -25.91 -12.73 7.94
N ILE A 138 -24.78 -12.33 8.47
CA ILE A 138 -23.46 -12.80 8.05
C ILE A 138 -22.72 -13.31 9.29
N GLU A 139 -22.23 -14.53 9.22
CA GLU A 139 -21.28 -15.09 10.17
C GLU A 139 -19.94 -15.30 9.47
N ALA A 140 -18.87 -14.75 10.02
CA ALA A 140 -17.53 -14.87 9.49
C ALA A 140 -16.57 -15.38 10.57
N ASN A 141 -15.96 -16.53 10.35
CA ASN A 141 -14.99 -17.14 11.26
C ASN A 141 -13.61 -17.14 10.60
N ARG A 142 -12.69 -16.33 11.13
CA ARG A 142 -11.29 -16.31 10.69
C ARG A 142 -10.40 -16.89 11.78
N ILE A 143 -9.92 -18.10 11.55
CA ILE A 143 -9.04 -18.82 12.48
C ILE A 143 -7.68 -18.96 11.80
N ALA A 144 -6.63 -18.32 12.40
CA ALA A 144 -5.26 -18.42 11.90
C ALA A 144 -4.28 -18.50 13.09
N PRO A 145 -3.12 -19.16 12.94
CA PRO A 145 -2.05 -19.08 13.93
C PRO A 145 -1.62 -17.62 14.12
N PHE A 146 -1.18 -17.28 15.34
CA PHE A 146 -0.62 -15.95 15.62
C PHE A 146 0.51 -15.60 14.64
N GLN A 147 0.41 -14.43 14.04
CA GLN A 147 1.44 -13.86 13.17
C GLN A 147 2.08 -12.65 13.85
N PRO A 148 3.41 -12.51 13.90
CA PRO A 148 4.08 -11.40 14.58
C PRO A 148 4.06 -10.07 13.82
N ARG A 149 3.26 -9.97 12.76
CA ARG A 149 3.05 -8.77 11.93
C ARG A 149 1.77 -8.04 12.33
N ALA A 150 1.61 -6.79 11.87
CA ALA A 150 0.43 -5.94 12.12
C ALA A 150 0.10 -5.81 13.62
N LYS A 151 1.13 -5.59 14.46
CA LYS A 151 0.98 -5.43 15.91
C LYS A 151 0.56 -4.02 16.33
N ASP A 152 0.56 -3.09 15.41
CA ASP A 152 0.25 -1.67 15.56
C ASP A 152 -1.25 -1.36 15.43
N VAL A 153 -2.06 -2.34 15.00
CA VAL A 153 -3.51 -2.23 14.90
C VAL A 153 -4.23 -3.40 15.55
N ASN A 154 -5.49 -3.21 15.89
CA ASN A 154 -6.32 -4.30 16.42
C ASN A 154 -6.89 -5.18 15.31
N VAL A 155 -7.44 -6.36 15.68
CA VAL A 155 -7.97 -7.36 14.74
C VAL A 155 -9.12 -6.86 13.86
N VAL A 156 -9.82 -5.81 14.26
CA VAL A 156 -10.92 -5.23 13.47
C VAL A 156 -10.37 -4.39 12.31
N LEU A 157 -9.19 -3.81 12.47
CA LEU A 157 -8.53 -2.99 11.46
C LEU A 157 -7.55 -3.79 10.58
N ASP A 158 -7.07 -4.97 11.04
CA ASP A 158 -6.11 -5.79 10.29
C ASP A 158 -6.84 -6.58 9.08
#